data_5f7bd98983383ef87b9a7162c87e2b21
#
_entry.id   5f7bd98983383ef87b9a7162c87e2b21
#
_cell.length_a   1.000
_cell.length_b   1.000
_cell.length_c   1.000
_cell.angle_alpha   90.00
_cell.angle_beta   90.00
_cell.angle_gamma   90.00
#
_symmetry.space_group_name_H-M   'P 1'
#
loop_
_entity.id
_entity.type
_entity.pdbx_description
1 polymer ?
#
loop_
_entity_poly.entity_id
_entity_poly.type
_entity_poly.pdbx_seq_one_letter_code
_entity_poly.pdbx_strand_id
1 'polypeptide(L)'
;MVSQVGALGKHLALIGFMGAGKTTIGREVAARIHRPFVDLDWEIEKLHGPIPEIFEAHGEEAFRRLEEQALAEALAGPDAVLALGGGAVLSAVNRERLEARAFRVFVDIDVETAWERVRGSNRPLAQREEDFRSLYETRMPLYMQLGDAVARDADDVVLRGLNIAVPGGILVASPFVVIADERVWALHPLDLDPVLTVPAGEEAKTLAIVERLWVELDLDREGTILAVGGGSTMDVAGFVAATYLRGLSWHAVPTSLTAMVDAAIGGKTGIDTARGKNLAGAFHFPTAVSISPHYLSTLPEEERRAGMAEVVKTGLLAGQEIWSLPEEQMIRACAAFKAAVVLADPFERDRYRTILNLGHTFAHALEAGSGYRVRHGDAVALGLLAALRLSAQPTDAVEEVLRPEPVEADADRAWAALKRDKKGEGVFVLLEAPGKPVVTTVPDEEARAALTALIRE
;
A
#
# COMPACT_ATOMS: atom_id res chain seq x y z
N MET A 1 16.52 -14.50 0.35
CA MET A 1 15.39 -14.45 -0.61
C MET A 1 14.38 -13.51 -0.01
N VAL A 2 14.00 -12.43 -0.68
CA VAL A 2 12.86 -11.59 -0.27
C VAL A 2 11.65 -12.52 -0.36
N SER A 3 10.98 -12.79 0.77
CA SER A 3 9.73 -13.55 0.77
C SER A 3 8.79 -12.86 -0.22
N GLN A 4 8.27 -13.60 -1.20
CA GLN A 4 7.31 -13.06 -2.16
C GLN A 4 6.04 -12.67 -1.41
N VAL A 5 5.85 -11.38 -1.17
CA VAL A 5 4.68 -10.85 -0.49
C VAL A 5 3.64 -10.48 -1.55
N GLY A 6 2.49 -11.12 -1.48
CA GLY A 6 1.35 -10.78 -2.35
C GLY A 6 1.70 -10.80 -3.85
N ALA A 7 1.42 -9.69 -4.50
CA ALA A 7 1.62 -9.47 -5.95
C ALA A 7 3.00 -8.89 -6.31
N LEU A 8 3.94 -8.77 -5.35
CA LEU A 8 5.28 -8.26 -5.64
C LEU A 8 6.06 -9.25 -6.54
N GLY A 9 6.47 -8.77 -7.70
CA GLY A 9 7.20 -9.59 -8.69
C GLY A 9 6.38 -10.72 -9.32
N LYS A 10 5.04 -10.56 -9.37
CA LYS A 10 4.09 -11.47 -10.03
C LYS A 10 3.08 -10.70 -10.84
N HIS A 11 2.47 -11.35 -11.83
CA HIS A 11 1.23 -10.87 -12.41
C HIS A 11 0.13 -10.79 -11.35
N LEU A 12 -0.80 -9.83 -11.51
CA LEU A 12 -1.99 -9.72 -10.68
C LEU A 12 -3.19 -10.19 -11.52
N ALA A 13 -3.67 -11.41 -11.25
CA ALA A 13 -4.72 -12.05 -12.03
C ALA A 13 -6.08 -11.91 -11.35
N LEU A 14 -7.03 -11.23 -11.99
CA LEU A 14 -8.41 -11.11 -11.53
C LEU A 14 -9.22 -12.30 -12.02
N ILE A 15 -9.65 -13.15 -11.10
CA ILE A 15 -10.53 -14.28 -11.34
C ILE A 15 -11.92 -13.99 -10.79
N GLY A 16 -12.94 -14.67 -11.27
CA GLY A 16 -14.30 -14.52 -10.75
C GLY A 16 -15.35 -14.63 -11.84
N PHE A 17 -16.60 -14.58 -11.41
CA PHE A 17 -17.75 -14.84 -12.27
C PHE A 17 -17.96 -13.75 -13.32
N MET A 18 -18.73 -14.04 -14.36
CA MET A 18 -19.12 -13.03 -15.35
C MET A 18 -19.99 -11.95 -14.68
N GLY A 19 -19.81 -10.70 -15.08
CA GLY A 19 -20.49 -9.56 -14.44
C GLY A 19 -19.77 -9.01 -13.18
N ALA A 20 -18.74 -9.68 -12.66
CA ALA A 20 -18.00 -9.21 -11.47
C ALA A 20 -17.23 -7.89 -11.67
N GLY A 21 -17.03 -7.43 -12.90
CA GLY A 21 -16.36 -6.16 -13.18
C GLY A 21 -14.83 -6.26 -13.33
N LYS A 22 -14.30 -7.47 -13.54
CA LYS A 22 -12.84 -7.71 -13.65
C LYS A 22 -12.13 -6.79 -14.64
N THR A 23 -12.71 -6.56 -15.81
CA THR A 23 -12.14 -5.66 -16.84
C THR A 23 -12.07 -4.22 -16.35
N THR A 24 -13.12 -3.70 -15.70
CA THR A 24 -13.17 -2.32 -15.19
C THR A 24 -12.22 -2.14 -14.03
N ILE A 25 -12.29 -3.01 -13.04
CA ILE A 25 -11.40 -3.01 -11.87
C ILE A 25 -9.96 -3.21 -12.31
N GLY A 26 -9.70 -4.17 -13.20
CA GLY A 26 -8.33 -4.45 -13.68
C GLY A 26 -7.69 -3.29 -14.42
N ARG A 27 -8.45 -2.58 -15.25
CA ARG A 27 -7.96 -1.39 -15.96
C ARG A 27 -7.63 -0.25 -14.99
N GLU A 28 -8.48 -0.02 -14.00
CA GLU A 28 -8.25 0.97 -12.95
C GLU A 28 -7.01 0.62 -12.12
N VAL A 29 -6.91 -0.61 -11.62
CA VAL A 29 -5.76 -1.10 -10.87
C VAL A 29 -4.47 -0.97 -11.68
N ALA A 30 -4.48 -1.41 -12.94
CA ALA A 30 -3.30 -1.35 -13.81
C ALA A 30 -2.78 0.08 -13.99
N ALA A 31 -3.69 1.04 -14.16
CA ALA A 31 -3.34 2.46 -14.23
C ALA A 31 -2.70 2.96 -12.92
N ARG A 32 -3.27 2.57 -11.75
CA ARG A 32 -2.79 3.00 -10.43
C ARG A 32 -1.44 2.41 -10.04
N ILE A 33 -1.14 1.17 -10.48
CA ILE A 33 0.12 0.49 -10.16
C ILE A 33 1.14 0.54 -11.32
N HIS A 34 0.86 1.33 -12.35
CA HIS A 34 1.71 1.53 -13.54
C HIS A 34 2.14 0.23 -14.22
N ARG A 35 1.23 -0.74 -14.33
CA ARG A 35 1.45 -2.00 -15.04
C ARG A 35 0.60 -2.12 -16.29
N PRO A 36 1.02 -2.88 -17.30
CA PRO A 36 0.17 -3.23 -18.44
C PRO A 36 -1.13 -3.88 -17.98
N PHE A 37 -2.21 -3.61 -18.71
CA PHE A 37 -3.51 -4.29 -18.54
C PHE A 37 -3.74 -5.24 -19.71
N VAL A 38 -4.12 -6.48 -19.40
CA VAL A 38 -4.46 -7.52 -20.40
C VAL A 38 -5.83 -8.09 -20.04
N ASP A 39 -6.80 -7.95 -20.95
CA ASP A 39 -8.09 -8.63 -20.89
C ASP A 39 -8.06 -9.82 -21.86
N LEU A 40 -8.11 -11.04 -21.31
CA LEU A 40 -7.97 -12.24 -22.14
C LEU A 40 -9.09 -12.42 -23.15
N ASP A 41 -10.34 -12.09 -22.78
CA ASP A 41 -11.47 -12.17 -23.70
C ASP A 41 -11.23 -11.22 -24.89
N TRP A 42 -10.75 -10.01 -24.64
CA TRP A 42 -10.45 -9.03 -25.69
C TRP A 42 -9.27 -9.46 -26.58
N GLU A 43 -8.19 -10.03 -26.01
CA GLU A 43 -7.05 -10.52 -26.82
C GLU A 43 -7.46 -11.67 -27.74
N ILE A 44 -8.35 -12.57 -27.29
CA ILE A 44 -8.88 -13.64 -28.11
C ILE A 44 -9.76 -13.07 -29.23
N GLU A 45 -10.69 -12.16 -28.92
CA GLU A 45 -11.57 -11.54 -29.92
C GLU A 45 -10.81 -10.77 -31.00
N LYS A 46 -9.73 -10.09 -30.62
CA LYS A 46 -8.88 -9.33 -31.54
C LYS A 46 -8.22 -10.22 -32.60
N LEU A 47 -7.86 -11.45 -32.25
CA LEU A 47 -7.16 -12.38 -33.14
C LEU A 47 -8.07 -13.34 -33.87
N HIS A 48 -9.21 -13.71 -33.26
CA HIS A 48 -10.03 -14.82 -33.71
C HIS A 48 -11.50 -14.43 -34.00
N GLY A 49 -11.87 -13.15 -33.81
CA GLY A 49 -13.26 -12.68 -33.96
C GLY A 49 -14.09 -12.84 -32.69
N PRO A 50 -15.37 -12.41 -32.73
CA PRO A 50 -16.25 -12.39 -31.56
C PRO A 50 -16.41 -13.78 -30.91
N ILE A 51 -16.33 -13.82 -29.57
CA ILE A 51 -16.44 -15.07 -28.80
C ILE A 51 -17.71 -15.86 -29.14
N PRO A 52 -18.91 -15.25 -29.30
CA PRO A 52 -20.11 -15.99 -29.72
C PRO A 52 -19.93 -16.74 -31.05
N GLU A 53 -19.26 -16.13 -32.03
CA GLU A 53 -19.01 -16.76 -33.35
C GLU A 53 -18.01 -17.92 -33.24
N ILE A 54 -17.00 -17.80 -32.35
CA ILE A 54 -16.06 -18.89 -32.06
C ILE A 54 -16.79 -20.10 -31.46
N PHE A 55 -17.72 -19.86 -30.52
CA PHE A 55 -18.53 -20.89 -29.89
C PHE A 55 -19.46 -21.57 -30.91
N GLU A 56 -20.11 -20.82 -31.80
CA GLU A 56 -21.00 -21.33 -32.83
C GLU A 56 -20.24 -22.15 -33.88
N ALA A 57 -19.10 -21.65 -34.36
CA ALA A 57 -18.34 -22.27 -35.42
C ALA A 57 -17.49 -23.47 -34.98
N HIS A 58 -16.92 -23.42 -33.75
CA HIS A 58 -15.87 -24.33 -33.31
C HIS A 58 -16.15 -25.00 -31.97
N GLY A 59 -17.18 -24.59 -31.24
CA GLY A 59 -17.58 -25.13 -29.94
C GLY A 59 -16.73 -24.63 -28.76
N GLU A 60 -17.18 -24.97 -27.54
CA GLU A 60 -16.53 -24.52 -26.30
C GLU A 60 -15.10 -25.03 -26.15
N GLU A 61 -14.83 -26.29 -26.56
CA GLU A 61 -13.48 -26.87 -26.42
C GLU A 61 -12.42 -26.10 -27.23
N ALA A 62 -12.78 -25.65 -28.44
CA ALA A 62 -11.87 -24.82 -29.24
C ALA A 62 -11.61 -23.48 -28.59
N PHE A 63 -12.66 -22.84 -28.05
CA PHE A 63 -12.49 -21.58 -27.28
C PHE A 63 -11.57 -21.78 -26.07
N ARG A 64 -11.71 -22.90 -25.32
CA ARG A 64 -10.84 -23.16 -24.16
C ARG A 64 -9.36 -23.31 -24.55
N ARG A 65 -9.05 -23.90 -25.71
CA ARG A 65 -7.67 -23.94 -26.23
C ARG A 65 -7.12 -22.55 -26.54
N LEU A 66 -7.94 -21.65 -27.11
CA LEU A 66 -7.54 -20.27 -27.35
C LEU A 66 -7.31 -19.51 -26.02
N GLU A 67 -8.17 -19.73 -25.04
CA GLU A 67 -8.06 -19.17 -23.69
C GLU A 67 -6.77 -19.62 -22.99
N GLU A 68 -6.37 -20.90 -23.13
CA GLU A 68 -5.12 -21.44 -22.60
C GLU A 68 -3.89 -20.85 -23.30
N GLN A 69 -3.96 -20.64 -24.61
CA GLN A 69 -2.88 -20.01 -25.36
C GLN A 69 -2.72 -18.53 -24.99
N ALA A 70 -3.80 -17.77 -24.99
CA ALA A 70 -3.79 -16.36 -24.64
C ALA A 70 -3.25 -16.10 -23.22
N LEU A 71 -3.63 -16.95 -22.25
CA LEU A 71 -3.10 -16.87 -20.89
C LEU A 71 -1.60 -17.19 -20.85
N ALA A 72 -1.14 -18.21 -21.60
CA ALA A 72 0.29 -18.54 -21.65
C ALA A 72 1.13 -17.39 -22.20
N GLU A 73 0.66 -16.73 -23.25
CA GLU A 73 1.31 -15.56 -23.86
C GLU A 73 1.34 -14.37 -22.89
N ALA A 74 0.21 -14.08 -22.24
CA ALA A 74 0.12 -13.00 -21.23
C ALA A 74 1.09 -13.23 -20.07
N LEU A 75 1.19 -14.46 -19.55
CA LEU A 75 2.08 -14.81 -18.43
C LEU A 75 3.56 -14.89 -18.84
N ALA A 76 3.88 -14.94 -20.11
CA ALA A 76 5.27 -14.87 -20.61
C ALA A 76 5.79 -13.42 -20.71
N GLY A 77 4.89 -12.43 -20.70
CA GLY A 77 5.21 -11.00 -20.75
C GLY A 77 5.69 -10.41 -19.43
N PRO A 78 5.84 -9.07 -19.37
CA PRO A 78 6.15 -8.36 -18.14
C PRO A 78 4.97 -8.46 -17.16
N ASP A 79 5.26 -8.29 -15.85
CA ASP A 79 4.24 -8.30 -14.80
C ASP A 79 3.09 -7.34 -15.13
N ALA A 80 1.89 -7.87 -15.28
CA ALA A 80 0.69 -7.17 -15.72
C ALA A 80 -0.50 -7.42 -14.79
N VAL A 81 -1.54 -6.62 -14.94
CA VAL A 81 -2.87 -6.91 -14.39
C VAL A 81 -3.66 -7.66 -15.47
N LEU A 82 -4.10 -8.88 -15.15
CA LEU A 82 -4.80 -9.77 -16.07
C LEU A 82 -6.27 -9.87 -15.68
N ALA A 83 -7.20 -9.55 -16.56
CA ALA A 83 -8.61 -9.87 -16.39
C ALA A 83 -8.91 -11.19 -17.13
N LEU A 84 -9.25 -12.23 -16.37
CA LEU A 84 -9.51 -13.56 -16.93
C LEU A 84 -10.98 -13.75 -17.31
N GLY A 85 -11.21 -14.48 -18.40
CA GLY A 85 -12.54 -15.02 -18.70
C GLY A 85 -13.08 -15.87 -17.55
N GLY A 86 -14.41 -15.84 -17.32
CA GLY A 86 -15.01 -16.56 -16.18
C GLY A 86 -14.79 -18.07 -16.22
N GLY A 87 -14.44 -18.66 -17.35
CA GLY A 87 -14.15 -20.07 -17.49
C GLY A 87 -12.68 -20.45 -17.49
N ALA A 88 -11.76 -19.48 -17.55
CA ALA A 88 -10.33 -19.71 -17.69
C ALA A 88 -9.75 -20.63 -16.59
N VAL A 89 -10.26 -20.53 -15.37
CA VAL A 89 -9.86 -21.35 -14.23
C VAL A 89 -10.39 -22.79 -14.25
N LEU A 90 -11.25 -23.15 -15.19
CA LEU A 90 -11.72 -24.54 -15.36
C LEU A 90 -10.60 -25.44 -15.90
N SER A 91 -9.71 -24.90 -16.73
CA SER A 91 -8.52 -25.61 -17.21
C SER A 91 -7.53 -25.87 -16.08
N ALA A 92 -7.12 -27.12 -15.88
CA ALA A 92 -6.08 -27.48 -14.93
C ALA A 92 -4.71 -26.85 -15.30
N VAL A 93 -4.42 -26.80 -16.59
CA VAL A 93 -3.21 -26.19 -17.14
C VAL A 93 -3.14 -24.70 -16.80
N ASN A 94 -4.26 -23.99 -16.94
CA ASN A 94 -4.32 -22.58 -16.55
C ASN A 94 -4.12 -22.36 -15.04
N ARG A 95 -4.71 -23.23 -14.20
CA ARG A 95 -4.51 -23.16 -12.75
C ARG A 95 -3.05 -23.32 -12.35
N GLU A 96 -2.34 -24.30 -12.90
CA GLU A 96 -0.92 -24.51 -12.66
C GLU A 96 -0.08 -23.31 -13.09
N ARG A 97 -0.34 -22.74 -14.27
CA ARG A 97 0.37 -21.55 -14.77
C ARG A 97 0.15 -20.33 -13.88
N LEU A 98 -1.11 -20.11 -13.44
CA LEU A 98 -1.49 -19.00 -12.56
C LEU A 98 -0.83 -19.15 -11.18
N GLU A 99 -0.81 -20.34 -10.62
CA GLU A 99 -0.15 -20.62 -9.33
C GLU A 99 1.35 -20.30 -9.38
N ALA A 100 2.00 -20.64 -10.48
CA ALA A 100 3.42 -20.40 -10.64
C ALA A 100 3.80 -18.93 -10.86
N ARG A 101 2.94 -18.11 -11.53
CA ARG A 101 3.31 -16.82 -12.10
C ARG A 101 2.46 -15.64 -11.64
N ALA A 102 1.33 -15.87 -11.00
CA ALA A 102 0.38 -14.81 -10.66
C ALA A 102 -0.04 -14.84 -9.18
N PHE A 103 -0.39 -13.67 -8.66
CA PHE A 103 -1.18 -13.50 -7.46
C PHE A 103 -2.64 -13.37 -7.89
N ARG A 104 -3.48 -14.30 -7.47
CA ARG A 104 -4.86 -14.45 -7.93
C ARG A 104 -5.81 -13.74 -6.99
N VAL A 105 -6.51 -12.73 -7.47
CA VAL A 105 -7.54 -12.02 -6.70
C VAL A 105 -8.91 -12.42 -7.21
N PHE A 106 -9.70 -13.03 -6.34
CA PHE A 106 -11.10 -13.34 -6.63
C PHE A 106 -11.92 -12.06 -6.47
N VAL A 107 -12.50 -11.59 -7.58
CA VAL A 107 -13.44 -10.46 -7.59
C VAL A 107 -14.82 -10.99 -7.25
N ASP A 108 -15.22 -10.77 -5.99
CA ASP A 108 -16.50 -11.21 -5.44
C ASP A 108 -17.66 -10.33 -5.91
N ILE A 109 -18.78 -10.97 -6.21
CA ILE A 109 -20.03 -10.33 -6.58
C ILE A 109 -21.18 -11.27 -6.19
N ASP A 110 -22.30 -10.73 -5.74
CA ASP A 110 -23.53 -11.50 -5.54
C ASP A 110 -24.20 -11.84 -6.90
N VAL A 111 -24.99 -12.92 -6.89
CA VAL A 111 -25.59 -13.45 -8.13
C VAL A 111 -26.62 -12.49 -8.73
N GLU A 112 -27.33 -11.74 -7.90
CA GLU A 112 -28.34 -10.77 -8.33
C GLU A 112 -27.69 -9.63 -9.12
N THR A 113 -26.69 -9.01 -8.54
CA THR A 113 -25.91 -7.93 -9.18
C THR A 113 -25.21 -8.43 -10.44
N ALA A 114 -24.66 -9.65 -10.40
CA ALA A 114 -24.01 -10.26 -11.57
C ALA A 114 -25.00 -10.46 -12.72
N TRP A 115 -26.21 -10.98 -12.42
CA TRP A 115 -27.27 -11.16 -13.42
C TRP A 115 -27.73 -9.84 -14.01
N GLU A 116 -28.01 -8.85 -13.18
CA GLU A 116 -28.43 -7.51 -13.65
C GLU A 116 -27.45 -6.89 -14.64
N ARG A 117 -26.15 -7.08 -14.40
CA ARG A 117 -25.09 -6.55 -15.28
C ARG A 117 -24.94 -7.29 -16.61
N VAL A 118 -25.35 -8.57 -16.69
CA VAL A 118 -25.13 -9.38 -17.90
C VAL A 118 -26.41 -9.71 -18.67
N ARG A 119 -27.59 -9.59 -18.06
CA ARG A 119 -28.87 -9.86 -18.72
C ARG A 119 -29.00 -9.00 -19.98
N GLY A 120 -29.43 -9.60 -21.08
CA GLY A 120 -29.55 -8.93 -22.37
C GLY A 120 -28.24 -8.75 -23.14
N SER A 121 -27.12 -9.27 -22.62
CA SER A 121 -25.86 -9.31 -23.37
C SER A 121 -25.83 -10.52 -24.31
N ASN A 122 -24.92 -10.46 -25.31
CA ASN A 122 -24.72 -11.59 -26.25
C ASN A 122 -23.85 -12.72 -25.67
N ARG A 123 -23.72 -12.83 -24.34
CA ARG A 123 -22.91 -13.88 -23.71
C ARG A 123 -23.61 -15.23 -23.80
N PRO A 124 -22.98 -16.27 -24.40
CA PRO A 124 -23.61 -17.58 -24.61
C PRO A 124 -24.13 -18.24 -23.32
N LEU A 125 -23.46 -18.04 -22.19
CA LEU A 125 -23.77 -18.63 -20.88
C LEU A 125 -24.67 -17.75 -19.99
N ALA A 126 -25.24 -16.65 -20.52
CA ALA A 126 -26.08 -15.71 -19.76
C ALA A 126 -27.44 -15.46 -20.47
N GLN A 127 -28.01 -16.48 -21.11
CA GLN A 127 -29.25 -16.36 -21.86
C GLN A 127 -30.50 -16.57 -20.97
N ARG A 128 -30.42 -17.44 -19.97
CA ARG A 128 -31.52 -17.78 -19.06
C ARG A 128 -31.04 -17.60 -17.62
N GLU A 129 -31.86 -16.96 -16.79
CA GLU A 129 -31.52 -16.67 -15.40
C GLU A 129 -31.31 -17.94 -14.57
N GLU A 130 -32.11 -18.97 -14.74
CA GLU A 130 -32.00 -20.24 -14.01
C GLU A 130 -30.65 -20.92 -14.28
N ASP A 131 -30.24 -21.00 -15.56
CA ASP A 131 -28.97 -21.58 -15.97
C ASP A 131 -27.78 -20.75 -15.44
N PHE A 132 -27.93 -19.43 -15.44
CA PHE A 132 -26.93 -18.51 -14.92
C PHE A 132 -26.69 -18.69 -13.39
N ARG A 133 -27.79 -18.80 -12.61
CA ARG A 133 -27.72 -19.03 -11.17
C ARG A 133 -27.12 -20.40 -10.85
N SER A 134 -27.50 -21.45 -11.53
CA SER A 134 -26.91 -22.78 -11.39
C SER A 134 -25.40 -22.77 -11.70
N LEU A 135 -25.01 -22.06 -12.76
CA LEU A 135 -23.62 -21.92 -13.14
C LEU A 135 -22.80 -21.11 -12.06
N TYR A 136 -23.43 -20.07 -11.51
CA TYR A 136 -22.84 -19.30 -10.41
C TYR A 136 -22.56 -20.20 -9.21
N GLU A 137 -23.56 -20.92 -8.70
CA GLU A 137 -23.44 -21.84 -7.58
C GLU A 137 -22.34 -22.90 -7.80
N THR A 138 -22.25 -23.42 -9.01
CA THR A 138 -21.26 -24.43 -9.39
C THR A 138 -19.83 -23.88 -9.39
N ARG A 139 -19.64 -22.62 -9.82
CA ARG A 139 -18.30 -22.02 -10.01
C ARG A 139 -17.75 -21.31 -8.78
N MET A 140 -18.62 -20.80 -7.92
CA MET A 140 -18.18 -20.01 -6.74
C MET A 140 -17.20 -20.75 -5.85
N PRO A 141 -17.39 -22.03 -5.48
CA PRO A 141 -16.43 -22.77 -4.65
C PRO A 141 -15.03 -22.81 -5.27
N LEU A 142 -14.95 -22.93 -6.60
CA LEU A 142 -13.68 -22.96 -7.32
C LEU A 142 -12.95 -21.62 -7.25
N TYR A 143 -13.64 -20.50 -7.47
CA TYR A 143 -13.02 -19.17 -7.35
C TYR A 143 -12.54 -18.90 -5.93
N MET A 144 -13.34 -19.26 -4.93
CA MET A 144 -12.95 -19.11 -3.51
C MET A 144 -11.74 -19.96 -3.15
N GLN A 145 -11.64 -21.17 -3.68
CA GLN A 145 -10.48 -22.05 -3.45
C GLN A 145 -9.21 -21.56 -4.15
N LEU A 146 -9.32 -20.98 -5.35
CA LEU A 146 -8.19 -20.60 -6.19
C LEU A 146 -7.67 -19.19 -5.88
N GLY A 147 -8.50 -18.33 -5.32
CA GLY A 147 -8.10 -16.95 -4.99
C GLY A 147 -7.12 -16.91 -3.84
N ASP A 148 -5.97 -16.26 -4.04
CA ASP A 148 -5.04 -15.93 -2.95
C ASP A 148 -5.63 -14.83 -2.05
N ALA A 149 -6.56 -14.04 -2.59
CA ALA A 149 -7.30 -13.00 -1.87
C ALA A 149 -8.68 -12.75 -2.50
N VAL A 150 -9.56 -12.10 -1.74
CA VAL A 150 -10.90 -11.67 -2.18
C VAL A 150 -10.95 -10.15 -2.23
N ALA A 151 -11.54 -9.60 -3.29
CA ALA A 151 -11.74 -8.17 -3.49
C ALA A 151 -13.11 -7.86 -4.08
N ARG A 152 -13.63 -6.65 -3.82
CA ARG A 152 -14.91 -6.16 -4.38
C ARG A 152 -14.75 -4.94 -5.26
N ASP A 153 -13.65 -4.23 -5.11
CA ASP A 153 -13.31 -3.02 -5.87
C ASP A 153 -11.80 -2.90 -6.10
N ALA A 154 -11.37 -1.83 -6.75
CA ALA A 154 -9.97 -1.59 -7.08
C ALA A 154 -9.10 -1.35 -5.84
N ASP A 155 -9.63 -0.72 -4.79
CA ASP A 155 -8.90 -0.52 -3.53
C ASP A 155 -8.60 -1.85 -2.86
N ASP A 156 -9.59 -2.75 -2.78
CA ASP A 156 -9.37 -4.09 -2.24
C ASP A 156 -8.28 -4.84 -3.01
N VAL A 157 -8.33 -4.80 -4.35
CA VAL A 157 -7.32 -5.46 -5.18
C VAL A 157 -5.91 -4.95 -4.87
N VAL A 158 -5.73 -3.64 -4.75
CA VAL A 158 -4.44 -3.03 -4.43
C VAL A 158 -3.99 -3.37 -3.02
N LEU A 159 -4.88 -3.26 -2.04
CA LEU A 159 -4.60 -3.61 -0.64
C LEU A 159 -4.19 -5.08 -0.51
N ARG A 160 -4.98 -5.99 -1.10
CA ARG A 160 -4.69 -7.43 -1.09
C ARG A 160 -3.41 -7.77 -1.83
N GLY A 161 -3.05 -6.98 -2.86
CA GLY A 161 -1.76 -7.11 -3.55
C GLY A 161 -0.54 -6.98 -2.63
N LEU A 162 -0.68 -6.35 -1.45
CA LEU A 162 0.32 -6.28 -0.39
C LEU A 162 -0.10 -6.98 0.90
N ASN A 163 -1.12 -7.84 0.86
CA ASN A 163 -1.69 -8.54 2.02
C ASN A 163 -2.14 -7.57 3.14
N ILE A 164 -2.71 -6.42 2.76
CA ILE A 164 -3.26 -5.44 3.70
C ILE A 164 -4.75 -5.69 3.91
N ALA A 165 -5.20 -5.71 5.16
CA ALA A 165 -6.61 -5.81 5.54
C ALA A 165 -7.06 -4.57 6.32
N VAL A 166 -8.18 -3.96 5.90
CA VAL A 166 -8.84 -2.82 6.54
C VAL A 166 -10.36 -3.02 6.50
N PRO A 167 -11.05 -3.26 7.63
CA PRO A 167 -10.50 -3.64 8.91
C PRO A 167 -9.82 -5.02 8.84
N GLY A 168 -8.78 -5.21 9.65
CA GLY A 168 -8.00 -6.43 9.69
C GLY A 168 -8.01 -7.12 11.05
N GLY A 169 -8.12 -8.45 11.04
CA GLY A 169 -7.88 -9.30 12.21
C GLY A 169 -6.43 -9.78 12.26
N ILE A 170 -5.96 -10.11 13.46
CA ILE A 170 -4.63 -10.66 13.67
C ILE A 170 -4.69 -12.17 13.46
N LEU A 171 -3.99 -12.66 12.42
CA LEU A 171 -3.83 -14.09 12.15
C LEU A 171 -2.34 -14.38 12.06
N VAL A 172 -1.77 -15.01 13.07
CA VAL A 172 -0.35 -15.38 13.11
C VAL A 172 -0.22 -16.88 13.29
N ALA A 173 0.57 -17.50 12.43
CA ALA A 173 0.94 -18.88 12.57
C ALA A 173 2.05 -19.04 13.62
N SER A 174 1.97 -20.05 14.47
CA SER A 174 3.04 -20.41 15.43
C SER A 174 4.18 -21.14 14.70
N PRO A 175 5.46 -20.93 15.07
CA PRO A 175 5.92 -20.12 16.21
C PRO A 175 5.95 -18.63 15.89
N PHE A 176 5.65 -17.78 16.88
CA PHE A 176 5.74 -16.33 16.76
C PHE A 176 6.23 -15.68 18.07
N VAL A 177 6.73 -14.46 17.96
CA VAL A 177 7.04 -13.54 19.07
C VAL A 177 6.41 -12.19 18.79
N VAL A 178 5.77 -11.59 19.79
CA VAL A 178 5.24 -10.22 19.70
C VAL A 178 6.32 -9.23 20.06
N ILE A 179 6.54 -8.21 19.21
CA ILE A 179 7.29 -7.00 19.57
C ILE A 179 6.28 -5.86 19.65
N ALA A 180 6.07 -5.30 20.84
CA ALA A 180 5.01 -4.34 21.09
C ALA A 180 5.53 -3.04 21.70
N ASP A 181 4.94 -1.91 21.31
CA ASP A 181 5.04 -0.66 22.06
C ASP A 181 4.49 -0.86 23.48
N GLU A 182 5.27 -0.52 24.50
CA GLU A 182 4.92 -0.76 25.90
C GLU A 182 3.62 -0.07 26.35
N ARG A 183 3.34 1.14 25.85
CA ARG A 183 2.12 1.88 26.17
C ARG A 183 0.91 1.29 25.47
N VAL A 184 1.08 0.94 24.18
CA VAL A 184 0.00 0.28 23.42
C VAL A 184 -0.34 -1.06 24.03
N TRP A 185 0.66 -1.86 24.41
CA TRP A 185 0.43 -3.16 25.02
C TRP A 185 -0.29 -3.06 26.38
N ALA A 186 0.02 -2.05 27.17
CA ALA A 186 -0.66 -1.78 28.42
C ALA A 186 -2.14 -1.38 28.25
N LEU A 187 -2.47 -0.67 27.17
CA LEU A 187 -3.83 -0.22 26.87
C LEU A 187 -4.68 -1.26 26.13
N HIS A 188 -4.05 -2.06 25.29
CA HIS A 188 -4.68 -3.06 24.42
C HIS A 188 -3.95 -4.41 24.52
N PRO A 189 -3.95 -5.05 25.70
CA PRO A 189 -3.30 -6.35 25.85
C PRO A 189 -4.02 -7.40 24.98
N LEU A 190 -3.24 -8.16 24.22
CA LEU A 190 -3.73 -9.30 23.47
C LEU A 190 -3.39 -10.57 24.24
N ASP A 191 -4.22 -11.63 24.11
CA ASP A 191 -3.93 -12.95 24.69
C ASP A 191 -2.91 -13.68 23.81
N LEU A 192 -1.69 -13.14 23.77
CA LEU A 192 -0.56 -13.64 22.98
C LEU A 192 0.71 -13.66 23.82
N ASP A 193 1.50 -14.72 23.69
CA ASP A 193 2.77 -14.92 24.40
C ASP A 193 3.73 -15.73 23.49
N PRO A 194 5.03 -15.44 23.44
CA PRO A 194 5.77 -14.45 24.23
C PRO A 194 5.71 -13.02 23.67
N VAL A 195 5.92 -12.03 24.55
CA VAL A 195 5.91 -10.60 24.23
C VAL A 195 7.19 -9.92 24.67
N LEU A 196 7.83 -9.22 23.73
CA LEU A 196 8.96 -8.33 23.97
C LEU A 196 8.49 -6.87 23.78
N THR A 197 8.56 -6.05 24.81
CA THR A 197 8.15 -4.65 24.70
C THR A 197 9.31 -3.74 24.31
N VAL A 198 9.00 -2.67 23.59
CA VAL A 198 9.93 -1.59 23.25
C VAL A 198 9.39 -0.25 23.78
N PRO A 199 10.28 0.72 24.09
CA PRO A 199 9.85 2.07 24.47
C PRO A 199 8.92 2.67 23.42
N ALA A 200 8.01 3.54 23.83
CA ALA A 200 7.13 4.25 22.92
C ALA A 200 7.88 5.31 22.11
N GLY A 201 7.53 5.46 20.84
CA GLY A 201 8.06 6.51 19.97
C GLY A 201 9.51 6.28 19.51
N GLU A 202 10.22 7.37 19.19
CA GLU A 202 11.57 7.32 18.59
C GLU A 202 12.65 6.71 19.51
N GLU A 203 12.42 6.66 20.81
CA GLU A 203 13.34 6.02 21.76
C GLU A 203 13.53 4.52 21.46
N ALA A 204 12.59 3.88 20.80
CA ALA A 204 12.70 2.50 20.32
C ALA A 204 13.76 2.35 19.22
N LYS A 205 13.98 3.39 18.39
CA LYS A 205 14.75 3.30 17.13
C LYS A 205 16.27 3.36 17.33
N THR A 206 16.78 2.57 18.25
CA THR A 206 18.22 2.54 18.59
C THR A 206 18.85 1.17 18.38
N LEU A 207 20.13 1.13 18.08
CA LEU A 207 20.87 -0.12 17.94
C LEU A 207 20.85 -0.95 19.25
N ALA A 208 20.85 -0.28 20.40
CA ALA A 208 20.80 -0.95 21.71
C ALA A 208 19.49 -1.75 21.91
N ILE A 209 18.36 -1.17 21.50
CA ILE A 209 17.07 -1.88 21.52
C ILE A 209 17.09 -3.08 20.55
N VAL A 210 17.61 -2.90 19.34
CA VAL A 210 17.73 -3.99 18.35
C VAL A 210 18.64 -5.11 18.89
N GLU A 211 19.78 -4.79 19.48
CA GLU A 211 20.69 -5.79 20.08
C GLU A 211 19.99 -6.57 21.20
N ARG A 212 19.27 -5.88 22.09
CA ARG A 212 18.46 -6.54 23.14
C ARG A 212 17.44 -7.49 22.53
N LEU A 213 16.69 -7.05 21.53
CA LEU A 213 15.69 -7.89 20.86
C LEU A 213 16.32 -9.12 20.20
N TRP A 214 17.48 -8.99 19.55
CA TRP A 214 18.18 -10.16 18.97
C TRP A 214 18.61 -11.18 20.03
N VAL A 215 18.96 -10.74 21.25
CA VAL A 215 19.32 -11.65 22.35
C VAL A 215 18.11 -12.33 22.97
N GLU A 216 16.99 -11.63 23.07
CA GLU A 216 15.74 -12.11 23.69
C GLU A 216 14.87 -12.95 22.75
N LEU A 217 15.04 -12.83 21.43
CA LEU A 217 14.28 -13.59 20.44
C LEU A 217 14.67 -15.08 20.47
N ASP A 218 13.66 -15.94 20.65
CA ASP A 218 13.76 -17.40 20.54
C ASP A 218 12.86 -17.89 19.40
N LEU A 219 13.30 -17.67 18.16
CA LEU A 219 12.63 -18.09 16.93
C LEU A 219 13.63 -18.78 15.99
N ASP A 220 13.16 -19.78 15.29
CA ASP A 220 13.84 -20.34 14.13
C ASP A 220 13.50 -19.55 12.84
N ARG A 221 13.95 -20.06 11.68
CA ARG A 221 13.73 -19.39 10.39
C ARG A 221 12.29 -19.41 9.88
N GLU A 222 11.45 -20.25 10.44
CA GLU A 222 10.04 -20.38 10.09
C GLU A 222 9.16 -19.49 10.98
N GLY A 223 9.75 -18.95 12.06
CA GLY A 223 9.07 -18.09 13.01
C GLY A 223 8.68 -16.74 12.43
N THR A 224 7.68 -16.13 13.05
CA THR A 224 7.10 -14.85 12.66
C THR A 224 7.20 -13.83 13.78
N ILE A 225 7.60 -12.60 13.47
CA ILE A 225 7.53 -11.46 14.39
C ILE A 225 6.19 -10.75 14.16
N LEU A 226 5.37 -10.63 15.22
CA LEU A 226 4.17 -9.81 15.23
C LEU A 226 4.51 -8.43 15.82
N ALA A 227 4.50 -7.40 15.01
CA ALA A 227 4.77 -6.02 15.42
C ALA A 227 3.46 -5.30 15.78
N VAL A 228 3.32 -4.82 17.03
CA VAL A 228 2.12 -4.11 17.52
C VAL A 228 2.51 -2.74 18.04
N GLY A 229 2.15 -1.67 17.34
CA GLY A 229 2.55 -0.31 17.76
C GLY A 229 2.44 0.76 16.68
N GLY A 230 3.01 1.90 16.96
CA GLY A 230 3.14 3.03 16.03
C GLY A 230 4.24 2.85 14.98
N GLY A 231 4.52 3.89 14.20
CA GLY A 231 5.52 3.87 13.13
C GLY A 231 6.91 3.45 13.59
N SER A 232 7.38 3.95 14.73
CA SER A 232 8.70 3.59 15.28
C SER A 232 8.81 2.10 15.63
N THR A 233 7.73 1.50 16.16
CA THR A 233 7.66 0.05 16.43
C THR A 233 7.69 -0.75 15.14
N MET A 234 6.98 -0.30 14.09
CA MET A 234 7.01 -0.95 12.77
C MET A 234 8.43 -0.93 12.18
N ASP A 235 9.12 0.21 12.26
CA ASP A 235 10.49 0.36 11.78
C ASP A 235 11.47 -0.58 12.49
N VAL A 236 11.43 -0.62 13.82
CA VAL A 236 12.34 -1.45 14.63
C VAL A 236 12.05 -2.93 14.46
N ALA A 237 10.78 -3.34 14.62
CA ALA A 237 10.40 -4.75 14.51
C ALA A 237 10.67 -5.30 13.10
N GLY A 238 10.37 -4.51 12.06
CA GLY A 238 10.69 -4.87 10.68
C GLY A 238 12.19 -4.95 10.41
N PHE A 239 13.02 -4.05 11.01
CA PHE A 239 14.48 -4.13 10.91
C PHE A 239 15.06 -5.33 11.66
N VAL A 240 14.53 -5.65 12.83
CA VAL A 240 14.87 -6.88 13.58
C VAL A 240 14.51 -8.10 12.74
N ALA A 241 13.29 -8.14 12.16
CA ALA A 241 12.87 -9.21 11.28
C ALA A 241 13.80 -9.35 10.05
N ALA A 242 14.23 -8.25 9.46
CA ALA A 242 15.13 -8.25 8.30
C ALA A 242 16.52 -8.81 8.61
N THR A 243 16.99 -8.66 9.84
CA THR A 243 18.40 -8.92 10.21
C THR A 243 18.60 -10.18 11.06
N TYR A 244 17.61 -10.57 11.87
CA TYR A 244 17.66 -11.78 12.65
C TYR A 244 17.62 -13.02 11.74
N LEU A 245 18.52 -13.97 11.93
CA LEU A 245 18.69 -15.18 11.10
C LEU A 245 18.74 -14.94 9.58
N ARG A 246 19.08 -13.72 9.14
CA ARG A 246 19.11 -13.25 7.74
C ARG A 246 17.73 -13.07 7.12
N GLY A 247 16.71 -12.85 7.93
CA GLY A 247 15.34 -12.55 7.53
C GLY A 247 14.31 -13.53 8.06
N LEU A 248 13.39 -13.00 8.87
CA LEU A 248 12.16 -13.67 9.34
C LEU A 248 10.95 -13.05 8.67
N SER A 249 9.88 -13.82 8.62
CA SER A 249 8.55 -13.27 8.36
C SER A 249 8.12 -12.31 9.47
N TRP A 250 7.37 -11.27 9.11
CA TRP A 250 6.78 -10.40 10.11
C TRP A 250 5.39 -9.91 9.69
N HIS A 251 4.56 -9.63 10.66
CA HIS A 251 3.19 -9.17 10.49
C HIS A 251 3.04 -7.83 11.22
N ALA A 252 2.55 -6.81 10.54
CA ALA A 252 2.36 -5.47 11.06
C ALA A 252 0.93 -5.26 11.58
N VAL A 253 0.81 -4.79 12.82
CA VAL A 253 -0.44 -4.34 13.47
C VAL A 253 -0.25 -2.88 13.88
N PRO A 254 -0.44 -1.93 12.95
CA PRO A 254 -0.28 -0.52 13.21
C PRO A 254 -1.37 -0.01 14.16
N THR A 255 -0.97 0.80 15.15
CA THR A 255 -1.89 1.29 16.19
C THR A 255 -1.98 2.82 16.26
N SER A 256 -1.19 3.54 15.47
CA SER A 256 -1.33 4.99 15.28
C SER A 256 -1.83 5.31 13.87
N LEU A 257 -2.49 6.47 13.69
CA LEU A 257 -2.99 6.87 12.38
C LEU A 257 -1.87 6.95 11.34
N THR A 258 -0.73 7.57 11.68
CA THR A 258 0.46 7.61 10.80
C THR A 258 0.92 6.21 10.38
N ALA A 259 0.94 5.25 11.30
CA ALA A 259 1.33 3.90 10.96
C ALA A 259 0.32 3.20 10.04
N MET A 260 -1.00 3.41 10.26
CA MET A 260 -2.08 2.82 9.47
C MET A 260 -2.10 3.33 8.03
N VAL A 261 -1.83 4.63 7.82
CA VAL A 261 -1.92 5.25 6.50
C VAL A 261 -0.57 5.35 5.79
N ASP A 262 0.54 5.20 6.53
CA ASP A 262 1.89 5.37 5.99
C ASP A 262 2.88 4.29 6.46
N ALA A 263 3.42 4.35 7.68
CA ALA A 263 4.65 3.67 8.06
C ALA A 263 4.59 2.13 7.95
N ALA A 264 3.46 1.47 8.22
CA ALA A 264 3.34 0.01 8.10
C ALA A 264 3.30 -0.50 6.65
N ILE A 265 3.15 0.41 5.65
CA ILE A 265 2.95 0.07 4.25
C ILE A 265 4.20 0.38 3.44
N GLY A 266 4.80 -0.64 2.85
CA GLY A 266 5.88 -0.44 1.88
C GLY A 266 7.26 -0.90 2.29
N GLY A 267 7.38 -1.60 3.42
CA GLY A 267 8.56 -2.38 3.78
C GLY A 267 9.83 -1.58 4.06
N LYS A 268 9.77 -0.26 4.20
CA LYS A 268 10.89 0.53 4.73
C LYS A 268 10.98 0.29 6.21
N THR A 269 12.08 -0.26 6.67
CA THR A 269 12.35 -0.54 8.07
C THR A 269 13.72 0.02 8.45
N GLY A 270 13.91 0.47 9.68
CA GLY A 270 15.19 1.04 10.03
C GLY A 270 15.26 1.63 11.44
N ILE A 271 16.46 2.08 11.77
CA ILE A 271 16.81 2.70 13.05
C ILE A 271 17.57 3.98 12.85
N ASP A 272 17.62 4.77 13.89
CA ASP A 272 18.37 5.99 13.95
C ASP A 272 19.85 5.75 14.30
N THR A 273 20.70 6.63 13.85
CA THR A 273 22.14 6.62 14.14
C THR A 273 22.55 7.96 14.69
N ALA A 274 23.76 8.03 15.26
CA ALA A 274 24.33 9.31 15.73
C ALA A 274 24.47 10.38 14.60
N ARG A 275 24.39 9.97 13.33
CA ARG A 275 24.48 10.86 12.16
C ARG A 275 23.13 11.36 11.64
N GLY A 276 22.02 10.73 12.05
CA GLY A 276 20.68 11.11 11.61
C GLY A 276 19.67 9.96 11.72
N LYS A 277 18.40 10.32 11.51
CA LYS A 277 17.27 9.40 11.51
C LYS A 277 17.29 8.46 10.28
N ASN A 278 16.82 7.23 10.47
CA ASN A 278 16.54 6.25 9.41
C ASN A 278 17.73 5.92 8.49
N LEU A 279 18.98 6.11 8.93
CA LEU A 279 20.17 5.88 8.09
C LEU A 279 20.62 4.42 8.04
N ALA A 280 20.19 3.58 8.97
CA ALA A 280 20.45 2.15 8.97
C ALA A 280 19.12 1.41 8.83
N GLY A 281 18.92 0.68 7.72
CA GLY A 281 17.63 0.05 7.46
C GLY A 281 17.67 -0.95 6.31
N ALA A 282 16.52 -1.54 6.05
CA ALA A 282 16.30 -2.50 4.97
C ALA A 282 14.93 -2.32 4.32
N PHE A 283 14.80 -2.74 3.07
CA PHE A 283 13.49 -3.01 2.48
C PHE A 283 13.08 -4.43 2.86
N HIS A 284 12.20 -4.55 3.83
CA HIS A 284 11.67 -5.83 4.30
C HIS A 284 10.15 -5.75 4.46
N PHE A 285 9.42 -6.27 3.48
CA PHE A 285 7.97 -6.18 3.45
C PHE A 285 7.34 -7.08 4.51
N PRO A 286 6.32 -6.59 5.26
CA PRO A 286 5.52 -7.45 6.12
C PRO A 286 4.77 -8.48 5.28
N THR A 287 4.66 -9.70 5.78
CA THR A 287 3.86 -10.77 5.16
C THR A 287 2.37 -10.47 5.21
N ALA A 288 1.94 -9.69 6.20
CA ALA A 288 0.59 -9.15 6.31
C ALA A 288 0.59 -7.83 7.08
N VAL A 289 -0.40 -6.97 6.80
CA VAL A 289 -0.69 -5.75 7.56
C VAL A 289 -2.15 -5.79 7.98
N SER A 290 -2.40 -5.79 9.29
CA SER A 290 -3.76 -5.79 9.87
C SER A 290 -4.07 -4.43 10.47
N ILE A 291 -4.83 -3.61 9.74
CA ILE A 291 -5.22 -2.27 10.16
C ILE A 291 -6.58 -2.35 10.85
N SER A 292 -6.63 -1.94 12.13
CA SER A 292 -7.88 -1.84 12.89
C SER A 292 -8.04 -0.43 13.47
N PRO A 293 -9.02 0.36 13.01
CA PRO A 293 -9.29 1.70 13.54
C PRO A 293 -9.58 1.73 15.05
N HIS A 294 -9.96 0.59 15.64
CA HIS A 294 -10.22 0.47 17.08
C HIS A 294 -9.07 1.02 17.95
N TYR A 295 -7.82 0.82 17.54
CA TYR A 295 -6.66 1.33 18.29
C TYR A 295 -6.61 2.85 18.40
N LEU A 296 -7.26 3.57 17.48
CA LEU A 296 -7.30 5.04 17.50
C LEU A 296 -8.14 5.61 18.64
N SER A 297 -8.96 4.80 19.30
CA SER A 297 -9.78 5.23 20.44
C SER A 297 -8.96 5.71 21.64
N THR A 298 -7.72 5.24 21.76
CA THR A 298 -6.80 5.62 22.85
C THR A 298 -5.60 6.44 22.35
N LEU A 299 -5.57 6.74 21.05
CA LEU A 299 -4.47 7.50 20.46
C LEU A 299 -4.50 8.95 20.97
N PRO A 300 -3.38 9.49 21.51
CA PRO A 300 -3.28 10.90 21.90
C PRO A 300 -3.62 11.84 20.72
N GLU A 301 -4.27 12.95 21.02
CA GLU A 301 -4.70 13.91 19.98
C GLU A 301 -3.54 14.44 19.14
N GLU A 302 -2.38 14.59 19.75
CA GLU A 302 -1.15 15.01 19.05
C GLU A 302 -0.68 14.01 18.01
N GLU A 303 -0.77 12.71 18.31
CA GLU A 303 -0.45 11.64 17.38
C GLU A 303 -1.52 11.49 16.29
N ARG A 304 -2.78 11.73 16.64
CA ARG A 304 -3.88 11.79 15.66
C ARG A 304 -3.64 12.93 14.66
N ARG A 305 -3.28 14.12 15.16
CA ARG A 305 -2.96 15.27 14.32
C ARG A 305 -1.75 15.02 13.41
N ALA A 306 -0.72 14.35 13.92
CA ALA A 306 0.43 13.94 13.12
C ALA A 306 0.00 13.01 11.97
N GLY A 307 -0.86 12.04 12.24
CA GLY A 307 -1.41 11.16 11.19
C GLY A 307 -2.30 11.89 10.19
N MET A 308 -3.04 12.91 10.62
CA MET A 308 -3.85 13.74 9.71
C MET A 308 -3.00 14.51 8.70
N ALA A 309 -1.76 14.87 9.01
CA ALA A 309 -0.85 15.47 8.03
C ALA A 309 -0.56 14.51 6.87
N GLU A 310 -0.37 13.21 7.16
CA GLU A 310 -0.19 12.17 6.14
C GLU A 310 -1.48 11.91 5.34
N VAL A 311 -2.64 12.00 5.99
CA VAL A 311 -3.95 11.90 5.31
C VAL A 311 -4.14 13.03 4.32
N VAL A 312 -3.90 14.28 4.73
CA VAL A 312 -4.01 15.46 3.84
C VAL A 312 -3.00 15.36 2.70
N LYS A 313 -1.75 14.98 2.98
CA LYS A 313 -0.73 14.71 1.94
C LYS A 313 -1.26 13.72 0.92
N THR A 314 -1.80 12.60 1.37
CA THR A 314 -2.31 11.55 0.50
C THR A 314 -3.50 12.03 -0.34
N GLY A 315 -4.42 12.78 0.26
CA GLY A 315 -5.55 13.38 -0.45
C GLY A 315 -5.11 14.35 -1.55
N LEU A 316 -4.12 15.20 -1.27
CA LEU A 316 -3.54 16.10 -2.26
C LEU A 316 -2.88 15.34 -3.42
N LEU A 317 -2.14 14.25 -3.11
CA LEU A 317 -1.51 13.39 -4.13
C LEU A 317 -2.53 12.60 -4.95
N ALA A 318 -3.65 12.20 -4.34
CA ALA A 318 -4.74 11.49 -5.00
C ALA A 318 -5.71 12.43 -5.75
N GLY A 319 -5.67 13.73 -5.47
CA GLY A 319 -6.65 14.71 -5.98
C GLY A 319 -8.05 14.51 -5.39
N GLN A 320 -8.15 14.06 -4.14
CA GLN A 320 -9.39 13.74 -3.45
C GLN A 320 -9.38 14.27 -2.01
N GLU A 321 -10.51 14.74 -1.52
CA GLU A 321 -10.66 15.20 -0.14
C GLU A 321 -10.79 14.02 0.85
N ILE A 322 -9.80 13.14 0.87
CA ILE A 322 -9.79 11.93 1.71
C ILE A 322 -10.00 12.27 3.19
N TRP A 323 -9.50 13.41 3.65
CA TRP A 323 -9.64 13.89 5.04
C TRP A 323 -11.08 14.21 5.47
N SER A 324 -12.01 14.30 4.52
CA SER A 324 -13.44 14.52 4.81
C SER A 324 -14.25 13.22 4.93
N LEU A 325 -13.65 12.08 4.62
CA LEU A 325 -14.30 10.77 4.69
C LEU A 325 -14.46 10.28 6.14
N PRO A 326 -15.44 9.40 6.41
CA PRO A 326 -15.49 8.65 7.67
C PRO A 326 -14.15 7.92 7.95
N GLU A 327 -13.75 7.84 9.21
CA GLU A 327 -12.41 7.38 9.64
C GLU A 327 -11.96 6.09 8.97
N GLU A 328 -12.78 5.05 8.93
CA GLU A 328 -12.43 3.78 8.31
C GLU A 328 -12.22 3.91 6.78
N GLN A 329 -13.08 4.67 6.11
CA GLN A 329 -12.95 4.92 4.67
C GLN A 329 -11.71 5.78 4.37
N MET A 330 -11.43 6.76 5.20
CA MET A 330 -10.25 7.62 5.12
C MET A 330 -8.96 6.79 5.22
N ILE A 331 -8.86 5.93 6.23
CA ILE A 331 -7.72 5.03 6.41
C ILE A 331 -7.58 4.08 5.22
N ARG A 332 -8.70 3.47 4.79
CA ARG A 332 -8.71 2.55 3.65
C ARG A 332 -8.24 3.23 2.37
N ALA A 333 -8.72 4.43 2.07
CA ALA A 333 -8.33 5.19 0.88
C ALA A 333 -6.84 5.56 0.90
N CYS A 334 -6.32 6.04 2.05
CA CYS A 334 -4.90 6.32 2.20
C CYS A 334 -4.04 5.07 2.04
N ALA A 335 -4.41 3.98 2.70
CA ALA A 335 -3.68 2.72 2.62
C ALA A 335 -3.67 2.17 1.18
N ALA A 336 -4.80 2.24 0.46
CA ALA A 336 -4.91 1.81 -0.93
C ALA A 336 -4.05 2.68 -1.87
N PHE A 337 -4.07 4.01 -1.69
CA PHE A 337 -3.21 4.90 -2.47
C PHE A 337 -1.74 4.56 -2.27
N LYS A 338 -1.29 4.44 -1.02
CA LYS A 338 0.10 4.11 -0.72
C LYS A 338 0.48 2.72 -1.23
N ALA A 339 -0.39 1.72 -1.07
CA ALA A 339 -0.17 0.37 -1.59
C ALA A 339 -0.02 0.37 -3.13
N ALA A 340 -0.80 1.17 -3.85
CA ALA A 340 -0.66 1.33 -5.30
C ALA A 340 0.71 1.88 -5.68
N VAL A 341 1.17 2.95 -5.02
CA VAL A 341 2.49 3.55 -5.26
C VAL A 341 3.61 2.56 -4.94
N VAL A 342 3.47 1.78 -3.87
CA VAL A 342 4.43 0.74 -3.49
C VAL A 342 4.45 -0.41 -4.50
N LEU A 343 3.30 -0.87 -5.01
CA LEU A 343 3.23 -1.91 -6.04
C LEU A 343 3.83 -1.44 -7.38
N ALA A 344 3.75 -0.13 -7.68
CA ALA A 344 4.36 0.46 -8.86
C ALA A 344 5.90 0.52 -8.75
N ASP A 345 6.44 0.89 -7.58
CA ASP A 345 7.89 1.05 -7.35
C ASP A 345 8.30 0.55 -5.96
N PRO A 346 8.38 -0.79 -5.75
CA PRO A 346 8.58 -1.37 -4.41
C PRO A 346 9.90 -0.97 -3.75
N PHE A 347 10.96 -0.75 -4.53
CA PHE A 347 12.33 -0.53 -4.05
C PHE A 347 12.90 0.84 -4.40
N GLU A 348 12.05 1.79 -4.80
CA GLU A 348 12.44 3.17 -5.20
C GLU A 348 13.49 3.22 -6.33
N ARG A 349 13.41 2.28 -7.27
CA ARG A 349 14.34 2.21 -8.40
C ARG A 349 13.93 3.14 -9.54
N ASP A 350 12.62 3.30 -9.75
CA ASP A 350 12.03 4.08 -10.84
C ASP A 350 11.68 5.52 -10.42
N ARG A 351 12.02 5.89 -9.19
CA ARG A 351 11.75 7.21 -8.57
C ARG A 351 10.26 7.57 -8.47
N TYR A 352 9.34 6.67 -8.85
CA TYR A 352 7.90 6.97 -8.75
C TYR A 352 7.47 7.13 -7.29
N ARG A 353 7.99 6.30 -6.39
CA ARG A 353 7.68 6.38 -4.96
C ARG A 353 8.13 7.70 -4.32
N THR A 354 8.98 8.49 -4.98
CA THR A 354 9.42 9.82 -4.52
C THR A 354 8.23 10.78 -4.34
N ILE A 355 7.12 10.61 -5.08
CA ILE A 355 5.92 11.46 -4.93
C ILE A 355 5.39 11.49 -3.50
N LEU A 356 5.58 10.41 -2.71
CA LEU A 356 5.18 10.33 -1.31
C LEU A 356 5.91 11.35 -0.41
N ASN A 357 6.98 11.98 -0.91
CA ASN A 357 7.72 13.01 -0.19
C ASN A 357 7.18 14.43 -0.39
N LEU A 358 5.94 14.62 -0.86
CA LEU A 358 5.30 15.94 -0.91
C LEU A 358 5.36 16.58 0.49
N GLY A 359 5.95 17.78 0.57
CA GLY A 359 6.19 18.50 1.83
C GLY A 359 7.37 18.02 2.67
N HIS A 360 7.83 16.78 2.52
CA HIS A 360 8.83 16.16 3.40
C HIS A 360 10.23 16.81 3.33
N THR A 361 10.64 17.37 2.21
CA THR A 361 11.91 18.09 2.08
C THR A 361 12.00 19.27 3.08
N PHE A 362 10.90 20.02 3.19
CA PHE A 362 10.80 21.11 4.18
C PHE A 362 10.63 20.58 5.60
N ALA A 363 9.84 19.52 5.79
CA ALA A 363 9.62 18.90 7.08
C ALA A 363 10.95 18.45 7.72
N HIS A 364 11.75 17.66 7.00
CA HIS A 364 13.07 17.21 7.48
C HIS A 364 14.03 18.37 7.78
N ALA A 365 13.94 19.46 7.00
CA ALA A 365 14.72 20.66 7.25
C ALA A 365 14.33 21.33 8.59
N LEU A 366 13.02 21.46 8.86
CA LEU A 366 12.49 22.02 10.11
C LEU A 366 12.83 21.13 11.31
N GLU A 367 12.69 19.81 11.20
CA GLU A 367 13.10 18.87 12.24
C GLU A 367 14.58 19.04 12.60
N ALA A 368 15.45 19.08 11.60
CA ALA A 368 16.88 19.27 11.80
C ALA A 368 17.20 20.66 12.37
N GLY A 369 16.58 21.73 11.86
CA GLY A 369 16.75 23.11 12.32
C GLY A 369 16.32 23.32 13.76
N SER A 370 15.26 22.66 14.19
CA SER A 370 14.78 22.70 15.59
C SER A 370 15.58 21.79 16.54
N GLY A 371 16.54 21.02 16.04
CA GLY A 371 17.21 19.97 16.82
C GLY A 371 16.27 18.82 17.19
N TYR A 372 15.34 18.48 16.30
CA TYR A 372 14.32 17.44 16.45
C TYR A 372 13.31 17.70 17.58
N ARG A 373 13.10 18.96 17.96
CA ARG A 373 12.09 19.38 18.94
C ARG A 373 10.70 19.52 18.29
N VAL A 374 10.66 19.89 17.02
CA VAL A 374 9.42 19.93 16.22
C VAL A 374 8.97 18.51 15.92
N ARG A 375 7.71 18.21 16.16
CA ARG A 375 7.12 16.91 15.85
C ARG A 375 6.98 16.70 14.35
N HIS A 376 7.13 15.46 13.90
CA HIS A 376 7.06 15.10 12.49
C HIS A 376 5.78 15.60 11.80
N GLY A 377 4.62 15.37 12.39
CA GLY A 377 3.35 15.80 11.79
C GLY A 377 3.19 17.31 11.63
N ASP A 378 3.69 18.09 12.61
CA ASP A 378 3.68 19.57 12.54
C ASP A 378 4.66 20.04 11.45
N ALA A 379 5.82 19.40 11.34
CA ALA A 379 6.79 19.68 10.29
C ALA A 379 6.23 19.33 8.89
N VAL A 380 5.55 18.19 8.74
CA VAL A 380 4.90 17.79 7.47
C VAL A 380 3.80 18.77 7.11
N ALA A 381 2.95 19.20 8.06
CA ALA A 381 1.90 20.19 7.80
C ALA A 381 2.48 21.51 7.25
N LEU A 382 3.54 22.01 7.86
CA LEU A 382 4.26 23.20 7.37
C LEU A 382 4.92 22.94 6.01
N GLY A 383 5.52 21.79 5.84
CA GLY A 383 6.15 21.40 4.57
C GLY A 383 5.14 21.32 3.42
N LEU A 384 3.94 20.80 3.68
CA LEU A 384 2.83 20.80 2.71
C LEU A 384 2.42 22.21 2.33
N LEU A 385 2.32 23.12 3.32
CA LEU A 385 2.01 24.53 3.09
C LEU A 385 3.04 25.18 2.16
N ALA A 386 4.34 24.95 2.40
CA ALA A 386 5.41 25.45 1.54
C ALA A 386 5.35 24.86 0.12
N ALA A 387 5.13 23.53 0.01
CA ALA A 387 5.02 22.87 -1.29
C ALA A 387 3.83 23.39 -2.10
N LEU A 388 2.68 23.61 -1.49
CA LEU A 388 1.50 24.17 -2.15
C LEU A 388 1.71 25.62 -2.59
N ARG A 389 2.34 26.46 -1.77
CA ARG A 389 2.66 27.86 -2.13
C ARG A 389 3.63 27.91 -3.32
N LEU A 390 4.68 27.09 -3.31
CA LEU A 390 5.62 26.97 -4.44
C LEU A 390 4.96 26.42 -5.70
N SER A 391 3.90 25.62 -5.54
CA SER A 391 3.10 25.07 -6.64
C SER A 391 2.02 26.04 -7.14
N ALA A 392 1.83 27.19 -6.51
CA ALA A 392 0.67 28.08 -6.72
C ALA A 392 -0.68 27.36 -6.61
N GLN A 393 -0.77 26.37 -5.70
CA GLN A 393 -1.99 25.63 -5.41
C GLN A 393 -2.69 26.17 -4.15
N PRO A 394 -4.03 25.98 -4.01
CA PRO A 394 -4.78 26.35 -2.82
C PRO A 394 -4.22 25.70 -1.54
N THR A 395 -4.16 26.46 -0.46
CA THR A 395 -3.64 26.00 0.85
C THR A 395 -4.73 25.65 1.85
N ASP A 396 -6.01 25.90 1.49
CA ASP A 396 -7.18 25.78 2.38
C ASP A 396 -7.23 24.43 3.11
N ALA A 397 -7.02 23.34 2.41
CA ALA A 397 -7.03 22.00 3.00
C ALA A 397 -6.01 21.84 4.15
N VAL A 398 -4.81 22.40 3.98
CA VAL A 398 -3.75 22.36 4.99
C VAL A 398 -4.07 23.34 6.14
N GLU A 399 -4.50 24.55 5.81
CA GLU A 399 -4.76 25.59 6.80
C GLU A 399 -6.00 25.29 7.67
N GLU A 400 -7.07 24.75 7.08
CA GLU A 400 -8.29 24.42 7.82
C GLU A 400 -8.20 23.12 8.62
N VAL A 401 -7.60 22.07 8.04
CA VAL A 401 -7.54 20.74 8.67
C VAL A 401 -6.38 20.65 9.66
N LEU A 402 -5.18 21.08 9.27
CA LEU A 402 -3.97 20.91 10.06
C LEU A 402 -3.60 22.13 10.89
N ARG A 403 -4.04 23.34 10.50
CA ARG A 403 -3.79 24.61 11.20
C ARG A 403 -2.32 24.77 11.60
N PRO A 404 -1.38 24.70 10.64
CA PRO A 404 0.03 24.75 10.95
C PRO A 404 0.44 26.14 11.46
N GLU A 405 1.23 26.17 12.52
CA GLU A 405 1.82 27.39 13.05
C GLU A 405 3.35 27.38 12.82
N PRO A 406 3.96 28.54 12.46
CA PRO A 406 5.41 28.62 12.32
C PRO A 406 6.12 28.15 13.58
N VAL A 407 7.24 27.47 13.43
CA VAL A 407 7.97 26.81 14.52
C VAL A 407 9.30 27.50 14.83
N GLU A 408 9.77 27.34 16.07
CA GLU A 408 11.12 27.81 16.46
C GLU A 408 12.17 26.85 15.90
N ALA A 409 13.00 27.35 14.99
CA ALA A 409 14.10 26.60 14.39
C ALA A 409 15.23 27.55 13.95
N ASP A 410 16.45 27.04 13.95
CA ASP A 410 17.60 27.72 13.37
C ASP A 410 17.52 27.66 11.83
N ALA A 411 17.29 28.79 11.19
CA ALA A 411 17.06 28.90 9.76
C ALA A 411 18.28 28.46 8.93
N ASP A 412 19.51 28.74 9.38
CA ASP A 412 20.73 28.35 8.66
C ASP A 412 20.98 26.85 8.79
N ARG A 413 20.74 26.27 9.95
CA ARG A 413 20.80 24.83 10.17
C ARG A 413 19.71 24.09 9.38
N ALA A 414 18.48 24.61 9.34
CA ALA A 414 17.38 24.07 8.51
C ALA A 414 17.74 24.12 7.03
N TRP A 415 18.27 25.24 6.55
CA TRP A 415 18.72 25.39 5.18
C TRP A 415 19.84 24.40 4.82
N ALA A 416 20.86 24.27 5.70
CA ALA A 416 21.93 23.31 5.50
C ALA A 416 21.43 21.85 5.47
N ALA A 417 20.40 21.51 6.25
CA ALA A 417 19.76 20.21 6.22
C ALA A 417 19.00 19.98 4.89
N LEU A 418 18.22 20.96 4.43
CA LEU A 418 17.51 20.91 3.16
C LEU A 418 18.47 20.70 1.99
N LYS A 419 19.62 21.38 1.97
CA LYS A 419 20.64 21.21 0.92
C LYS A 419 21.29 19.81 0.95
N ARG A 420 21.42 19.18 2.12
CA ARG A 420 21.96 17.80 2.25
C ARG A 420 20.96 16.74 1.80
N ASP A 421 19.69 16.90 2.12
CA ASP A 421 18.63 15.98 1.73
C ASP A 421 18.55 15.80 0.21
N LYS A 422 18.86 16.86 -0.53
CA LYS A 422 18.78 16.92 -1.99
C LYS A 422 19.97 16.32 -2.73
N LYS A 423 21.00 15.82 -2.07
CA LYS A 423 22.20 15.20 -2.71
C LYS A 423 22.67 15.88 -4.00
N GLY A 424 22.55 17.23 -4.09
CA GLY A 424 23.05 18.05 -5.21
C GLY A 424 22.06 18.30 -6.35
N GLU A 425 20.92 17.64 -6.46
CA GLU A 425 19.97 17.81 -7.59
C GLU A 425 18.85 18.84 -7.32
N GLY A 426 18.69 19.33 -6.10
CA GLY A 426 17.68 20.35 -5.77
C GLY A 426 16.22 19.94 -6.06
N VAL A 427 15.89 18.65 -5.99
CA VAL A 427 14.61 18.11 -6.43
C VAL A 427 13.55 18.19 -5.33
N PHE A 428 12.36 18.73 -5.67
CA PHE A 428 11.19 18.79 -4.81
C PHE A 428 10.04 18.02 -5.43
N VAL A 429 9.14 17.54 -4.57
CA VAL A 429 7.81 17.11 -5.01
C VAL A 429 6.85 18.29 -4.86
N LEU A 430 6.28 18.71 -5.97
CA LEU A 430 5.27 19.76 -6.07
C LEU A 430 4.01 19.22 -6.75
N LEU A 431 2.98 20.06 -6.90
CA LEU A 431 1.73 19.70 -7.57
C LEU A 431 1.49 20.63 -8.78
N GLU A 432 1.34 20.08 -9.97
CA GLU A 432 0.79 20.86 -11.12
C GLU A 432 -0.70 21.15 -10.92
N ALA A 433 -1.41 20.21 -10.30
CA ALA A 433 -2.80 20.29 -9.86
C ALA A 433 -3.05 19.22 -8.79
N PRO A 434 -4.15 19.28 -8.03
CA PRO A 434 -4.55 18.17 -7.16
C PRO A 434 -4.56 16.84 -7.92
N GLY A 435 -3.89 15.81 -7.38
CA GLY A 435 -3.73 14.51 -8.04
C GLY A 435 -2.66 14.44 -9.14
N LYS A 436 -1.90 15.51 -9.36
CA LYS A 436 -0.85 15.56 -10.38
C LYS A 436 0.50 15.96 -9.75
N PRO A 437 1.14 15.08 -9.00
CA PRO A 437 2.45 15.34 -8.43
C PRO A 437 3.53 15.41 -9.53
N VAL A 438 4.46 16.32 -9.37
CA VAL A 438 5.62 16.50 -10.25
C VAL A 438 6.89 16.56 -9.42
N VAL A 439 7.93 15.89 -9.90
CA VAL A 439 9.27 15.94 -9.32
C VAL A 439 10.08 16.97 -10.12
N THR A 440 10.42 18.09 -9.50
CA THR A 440 11.03 19.23 -10.19
C THR A 440 12.08 19.94 -9.33
N THR A 441 12.85 20.81 -9.94
CA THR A 441 13.81 21.68 -9.24
C THR A 441 13.17 23.01 -8.88
N VAL A 442 13.56 23.58 -7.73
CA VAL A 442 13.17 24.91 -7.28
C VAL A 442 14.43 25.75 -7.09
N PRO A 443 14.49 27.01 -7.55
CA PRO A 443 15.62 27.90 -7.29
C PRO A 443 15.92 28.01 -5.80
N ASP A 444 17.20 28.06 -5.45
CA ASP A 444 17.64 28.11 -4.05
C ASP A 444 17.06 29.32 -3.28
N GLU A 445 16.91 30.46 -3.96
CA GLU A 445 16.32 31.66 -3.39
C GLU A 445 14.85 31.46 -2.99
N GLU A 446 14.05 30.87 -3.90
CA GLU A 446 12.64 30.58 -3.66
C GLU A 446 12.46 29.51 -2.57
N ALA A 447 13.27 28.45 -2.62
CA ALA A 447 13.23 27.37 -1.62
C ALA A 447 13.63 27.90 -0.23
N ARG A 448 14.64 28.78 -0.15
CA ARG A 448 15.06 29.39 1.11
C ARG A 448 14.01 30.36 1.65
N ALA A 449 13.40 31.16 0.80
CA ALA A 449 12.31 32.06 1.18
C ALA A 449 11.10 31.27 1.72
N ALA A 450 10.70 30.18 1.02
CA ALA A 450 9.63 29.30 1.46
C ALA A 450 9.93 28.66 2.82
N LEU A 451 11.16 28.17 3.04
CA LEU A 451 11.58 27.60 4.34
C LEU A 451 11.54 28.63 5.46
N THR A 452 12.11 29.83 5.22
CA THR A 452 12.18 30.90 6.24
C THR A 452 10.78 31.35 6.67
N ALA A 453 9.82 31.39 5.77
CA ALA A 453 8.43 31.73 6.08
C ALA A 453 7.71 30.72 7.03
N LEU A 454 8.29 29.55 7.26
CA LEU A 454 7.76 28.52 8.18
C LEU A 454 8.37 28.61 9.59
N ILE A 455 9.36 29.49 9.78
CA ILE A 455 10.13 29.63 11.00
C ILE A 455 9.76 30.94 11.67
N ARG A 456 9.53 30.91 12.96
CA ARG A 456 9.46 32.10 13.81
C ARG A 456 10.77 32.26 14.56
N GLU A 457 11.25 33.52 14.62
CA GLU A 457 12.43 33.89 15.39
C GLU A 457 12.18 33.83 16.92
#